data_ef83e9aaf8cc0fa878b0b341024bef24
#
_entry.id   ef83e9aaf8cc0fa878b0b341024bef24
#
_cell.length_a   1.000
_cell.length_b   1.000
_cell.length_c   1.000
_cell.angle_alpha   90.00
_cell.angle_beta   90.00
_cell.angle_gamma   90.00
#
_symmetry.space_group_name_H-M   'P 1'
#
loop_
_entity.id
_entity.type
_entity.pdbx_description
1 polymer ?
#
loop_
_entity_poly.entity_id
_entity_poly.type
_entity_poly.pdbx_seq_one_letter_code
_entity_poly.pdbx_strand_id
1 'polypeptide(L)'
;MFEPVHRAVSYSRGLFGLAPDRARIEEILRSLSLWEKRDERIMALSGGMKRRVLIAKALAHEPDLLFLDEPTAGVDVELRKGMWAIIDEMRSRGVTIILTTHYIEEAEMMADRVGIINRGRLLMVDEKDAMMARLGRTEAHITLAEPRSSLPPEIARFPVELEESGTSLRYRGGDGTGKGKTEVADLTKALIAAGIDYTGIDTRESSLEDIFVTFLGEEGGAA
;
A
#
# COMPACT_ATOMS: atom_id res chain seq x y z
N MET A 1 -25.99 16.99 -13.68
CA MET A 1 -26.62 15.99 -12.81
C MET A 1 -27.52 16.68 -11.81
N PHE A 2 -28.81 16.75 -12.12
CA PHE A 2 -29.79 17.48 -11.30
C PHE A 2 -30.51 16.57 -10.29
N GLU A 3 -30.26 15.25 -10.37
CA GLU A 3 -30.91 14.25 -9.56
C GLU A 3 -30.41 14.23 -8.11
N PRO A 4 -31.29 13.95 -7.13
CA PRO A 4 -30.91 13.66 -5.76
C PRO A 4 -30.02 12.40 -5.68
N VAL A 5 -29.14 12.36 -4.69
CA VAL A 5 -28.17 11.26 -4.50
C VAL A 5 -28.87 9.90 -4.49
N HIS A 6 -29.88 9.72 -3.62
CA HIS A 6 -30.57 8.42 -3.48
C HIS A 6 -31.23 7.95 -4.77
N ARG A 7 -31.82 8.87 -5.57
CA ARG A 7 -32.41 8.54 -6.87
C ARG A 7 -31.38 8.09 -7.88
N ALA A 8 -30.25 8.81 -7.95
CA ALA A 8 -29.18 8.48 -8.88
C ALA A 8 -28.58 7.11 -8.59
N VAL A 9 -28.44 6.74 -7.30
CA VAL A 9 -27.93 5.43 -6.88
C VAL A 9 -28.96 4.34 -7.18
N SER A 10 -30.25 4.56 -6.83
CA SER A 10 -31.34 3.63 -7.15
C SER A 10 -31.50 3.40 -8.66
N TYR A 11 -31.34 4.45 -9.44
CA TYR A 11 -31.40 4.35 -10.91
C TYR A 11 -30.29 3.45 -11.47
N SER A 12 -29.07 3.57 -10.91
CA SER A 12 -27.96 2.68 -11.30
C SER A 12 -28.29 1.20 -11.08
N ARG A 13 -28.94 0.83 -9.96
CA ARG A 13 -29.42 -0.54 -9.70
C ARG A 13 -30.40 -1.00 -10.79
N GLY A 14 -31.35 -0.12 -11.16
CA GLY A 14 -32.35 -0.42 -12.20
C GLY A 14 -31.76 -0.64 -13.59
N LEU A 15 -30.65 0.03 -13.92
CA LEU A 15 -29.94 -0.18 -15.21
C LEU A 15 -29.40 -1.59 -15.38
N PHE A 16 -29.12 -2.29 -14.27
CA PHE A 16 -28.69 -3.70 -14.26
C PHE A 16 -29.85 -4.67 -14.09
N GLY A 17 -31.11 -4.21 -14.26
CA GLY A 17 -32.31 -5.04 -14.22
C GLY A 17 -32.72 -5.49 -12.82
N LEU A 18 -32.14 -4.91 -11.76
CA LEU A 18 -32.48 -5.27 -10.39
C LEU A 18 -33.68 -4.47 -9.88
N ALA A 19 -34.51 -5.12 -9.07
CA ALA A 19 -35.63 -4.46 -8.42
C ALA A 19 -35.17 -3.37 -7.45
N PRO A 20 -35.99 -2.31 -7.23
CA PRO A 20 -35.69 -1.30 -6.24
C PRO A 20 -35.52 -1.92 -4.84
N ASP A 21 -34.43 -1.58 -4.18
CA ASP A 21 -34.14 -2.03 -2.82
C ASP A 21 -33.71 -0.82 -1.99
N ARG A 22 -34.66 -0.29 -1.20
CA ARG A 22 -34.44 0.88 -0.35
C ARG A 22 -33.46 0.60 0.78
N ALA A 23 -33.53 -0.58 1.37
CA ALA A 23 -32.67 -0.97 2.49
C ALA A 23 -31.22 -1.05 2.03
N ARG A 24 -30.98 -1.67 0.87
CA ARG A 24 -29.64 -1.75 0.28
C ARG A 24 -29.08 -0.37 -0.10
N ILE A 25 -29.89 0.51 -0.68
CA ILE A 25 -29.45 1.88 -1.01
C ILE A 25 -29.12 2.67 0.26
N GLU A 26 -29.94 2.54 1.31
CA GLU A 26 -29.65 3.18 2.60
C GLU A 26 -28.34 2.67 3.20
N GLU A 27 -28.10 1.36 3.23
CA GLU A 27 -26.89 0.73 3.71
C GLU A 27 -25.64 1.31 2.98
N ILE A 28 -25.68 1.33 1.64
CA ILE A 28 -24.60 1.88 0.82
C ILE A 28 -24.36 3.38 1.10
N LEU A 29 -25.42 4.17 1.19
CA LEU A 29 -25.29 5.59 1.45
C LEU A 29 -24.77 5.89 2.86
N ARG A 30 -25.13 5.08 3.85
CA ARG A 30 -24.62 5.18 5.22
C ARG A 30 -23.13 4.83 5.29
N SER A 31 -22.73 3.71 4.68
CA SER A 31 -21.33 3.28 4.67
C SER A 31 -20.41 4.32 4.00
N LEU A 32 -20.93 5.03 2.99
CA LEU A 32 -20.22 6.12 2.29
C LEU A 32 -20.40 7.50 2.94
N SER A 33 -21.03 7.60 4.12
CA SER A 33 -21.33 8.88 4.80
C SER A 33 -22.11 9.88 3.90
N LEU A 34 -23.01 9.35 3.07
CA LEU A 34 -23.84 10.13 2.15
C LEU A 34 -25.31 10.18 2.58
N TRP A 35 -25.72 9.42 3.61
CA TRP A 35 -27.12 9.29 3.99
C TRP A 35 -27.79 10.62 4.32
N GLU A 36 -27.12 11.49 5.08
CA GLU A 36 -27.64 12.82 5.45
C GLU A 36 -27.76 13.75 4.23
N LYS A 37 -27.08 13.43 3.14
CA LYS A 37 -27.08 14.18 1.88
C LYS A 37 -27.92 13.49 0.79
N ARG A 38 -28.68 12.45 1.11
CA ARG A 38 -29.41 11.61 0.14
C ARG A 38 -30.41 12.37 -0.72
N ASP A 39 -30.98 13.47 -0.18
CA ASP A 39 -31.98 14.29 -0.88
C ASP A 39 -31.35 15.50 -1.60
N GLU A 40 -30.05 15.74 -1.38
CA GLU A 40 -29.36 16.84 -2.06
C GLU A 40 -29.05 16.49 -3.52
N ARG A 41 -29.02 17.51 -4.36
CA ARG A 41 -28.62 17.35 -5.77
C ARG A 41 -27.12 17.08 -5.85
N ILE A 42 -26.72 16.11 -6.70
CA ILE A 42 -25.29 15.75 -6.86
C ILE A 42 -24.43 16.96 -7.23
N MET A 43 -24.97 17.94 -7.97
CA MET A 43 -24.21 19.14 -8.33
C MET A 43 -23.82 20.01 -7.13
N ALA A 44 -24.62 20.00 -6.06
CA ALA A 44 -24.37 20.79 -4.85
C ALA A 44 -23.31 20.16 -3.92
N LEU A 45 -22.91 18.90 -4.18
CA LEU A 45 -21.95 18.18 -3.35
C LEU A 45 -20.50 18.64 -3.62
N SER A 46 -19.62 18.47 -2.63
CA SER A 46 -18.18 18.62 -2.79
C SER A 46 -17.60 17.57 -3.77
N GLY A 47 -16.39 17.80 -4.27
CA GLY A 47 -15.71 16.85 -5.17
C GLY A 47 -15.58 15.45 -4.57
N GLY A 48 -15.14 15.34 -3.32
CA GLY A 48 -15.04 14.07 -2.60
C GLY A 48 -16.40 13.39 -2.39
N MET A 49 -17.46 14.16 -2.10
CA MET A 49 -18.83 13.59 -2.00
C MET A 49 -19.34 13.09 -3.35
N LYS A 50 -19.07 13.82 -4.44
CA LYS A 50 -19.42 13.37 -5.81
C LYS A 50 -18.73 12.05 -6.13
N ARG A 51 -17.46 11.89 -5.76
CA ARG A 51 -16.69 10.65 -5.97
C ARG A 51 -17.32 9.49 -5.20
N ARG A 52 -17.70 9.70 -3.93
CA ARG A 52 -18.44 8.70 -3.14
C ARG A 52 -19.79 8.32 -3.75
N VAL A 53 -20.50 9.26 -4.37
CA VAL A 53 -21.73 8.94 -5.11
C VAL A 53 -21.45 8.05 -6.31
N LEU A 54 -20.32 8.22 -7.01
CA LEU A 54 -19.94 7.30 -8.11
C LEU A 54 -19.69 5.89 -7.58
N ILE A 55 -19.02 5.75 -6.45
CA ILE A 55 -18.83 4.46 -5.78
C ILE A 55 -20.17 3.87 -5.35
N ALA A 56 -21.05 4.66 -4.72
CA ALA A 56 -22.40 4.22 -4.35
C ALA A 56 -23.16 3.67 -5.55
N LYS A 57 -23.06 4.32 -6.70
CA LYS A 57 -23.69 3.86 -7.95
C LYS A 57 -23.12 2.54 -8.45
N ALA A 58 -21.80 2.37 -8.35
CA ALA A 58 -21.11 1.14 -8.72
C ALA A 58 -21.48 -0.04 -7.79
N LEU A 59 -21.79 0.24 -6.52
CA LEU A 59 -22.20 -0.76 -5.54
C LEU A 59 -23.68 -1.12 -5.57
N ALA A 60 -24.51 -0.24 -6.12
CA ALA A 60 -25.96 -0.38 -6.07
C ALA A 60 -26.49 -1.65 -6.75
N HIS A 61 -25.75 -2.21 -7.70
CA HIS A 61 -26.12 -3.41 -8.43
C HIS A 61 -25.39 -4.68 -7.94
N GLU A 62 -24.71 -4.61 -6.77
CA GLU A 62 -24.05 -5.74 -6.11
C GLU A 62 -23.10 -6.50 -7.05
N PRO A 63 -22.05 -5.84 -7.57
CA PRO A 63 -21.15 -6.45 -8.53
C PRO A 63 -20.28 -7.53 -7.90
N ASP A 64 -19.99 -8.61 -8.65
CA ASP A 64 -18.95 -9.59 -8.29
C ASP A 64 -17.54 -9.06 -8.59
N LEU A 65 -17.44 -8.10 -9.51
CA LEU A 65 -16.18 -7.46 -9.94
C LEU A 65 -16.36 -5.93 -9.97
N LEU A 66 -15.49 -5.23 -9.26
CA LEU A 66 -15.49 -3.78 -9.17
C LEU A 66 -14.16 -3.18 -9.63
N PHE A 67 -14.23 -2.21 -10.55
CA PHE A 67 -13.07 -1.42 -10.96
C PHE A 67 -13.12 -0.05 -10.29
N LEU A 68 -12.04 0.30 -9.60
CA LEU A 68 -11.87 1.59 -8.95
C LEU A 68 -10.60 2.27 -9.49
N ASP A 69 -10.79 3.34 -10.24
CA ASP A 69 -9.69 4.12 -10.80
C ASP A 69 -9.36 5.27 -9.86
N GLU A 70 -8.19 5.20 -9.21
CA GLU A 70 -7.70 6.18 -8.23
C GLU A 70 -8.76 6.67 -7.22
N PRO A 71 -9.46 5.78 -6.50
CA PRO A 71 -10.64 6.16 -5.73
C PRO A 71 -10.35 7.19 -4.63
N THR A 72 -9.15 7.27 -4.13
CA THR A 72 -8.71 8.12 -3.02
C THR A 72 -7.93 9.37 -3.46
N ALA A 73 -7.68 9.57 -4.77
CA ALA A 73 -6.95 10.71 -5.25
C ALA A 73 -7.65 12.04 -4.90
N GLY A 74 -6.90 12.97 -4.29
CA GLY A 74 -7.44 14.27 -3.89
C GLY A 74 -8.42 14.23 -2.72
N VAL A 75 -8.43 13.15 -1.94
CA VAL A 75 -9.28 12.97 -0.76
C VAL A 75 -8.45 13.18 0.51
N ASP A 76 -9.02 13.83 1.51
CA ASP A 76 -8.36 14.00 2.81
C ASP A 76 -8.16 12.65 3.55
N VAL A 77 -7.29 12.66 4.57
CA VAL A 77 -6.84 11.45 5.26
C VAL A 77 -7.99 10.68 5.95
N GLU A 78 -8.92 11.40 6.59
CA GLU A 78 -10.05 10.75 7.27
C GLU A 78 -11.00 10.08 6.28
N LEU A 79 -11.27 10.79 5.20
CA LEU A 79 -12.15 10.30 4.16
C LEU A 79 -11.52 9.11 3.42
N ARG A 80 -10.21 9.12 3.21
CA ARG A 80 -9.43 8.01 2.64
C ARG A 80 -9.57 6.76 3.49
N LYS A 81 -9.39 6.86 4.81
CA LYS A 81 -9.59 5.75 5.76
C LYS A 81 -11.00 5.17 5.69
N GLY A 82 -12.01 6.04 5.62
CA GLY A 82 -13.40 5.60 5.46
C GLY A 82 -13.64 4.84 4.16
N MET A 83 -13.01 5.25 3.06
CA MET A 83 -13.12 4.53 1.78
C MET A 83 -12.41 3.17 1.82
N TRP A 84 -11.27 3.07 2.48
CA TRP A 84 -10.57 1.79 2.65
C TRP A 84 -11.39 0.80 3.46
N ALA A 85 -12.04 1.23 4.53
CA ALA A 85 -12.93 0.37 5.30
C ALA A 85 -14.07 -0.21 4.45
N ILE A 86 -14.63 0.58 3.54
CA ILE A 86 -15.67 0.12 2.62
C ILE A 86 -15.13 -0.90 1.61
N ILE A 87 -13.95 -0.63 1.05
CA ILE A 87 -13.29 -1.54 0.11
C ILE A 87 -12.98 -2.88 0.79
N ASP A 88 -12.47 -2.85 2.02
CA ASP A 88 -12.18 -4.05 2.79
C ASP A 88 -13.45 -4.84 3.16
N GLU A 89 -14.53 -4.15 3.53
CA GLU A 89 -15.83 -4.78 3.76
C GLU A 89 -16.35 -5.48 2.50
N MET A 90 -16.23 -4.86 1.32
CA MET A 90 -16.63 -5.49 0.06
C MET A 90 -15.79 -6.72 -0.27
N ARG A 91 -14.47 -6.63 -0.07
CA ARG A 91 -13.55 -7.74 -0.24
C ARG A 91 -13.93 -8.91 0.68
N SER A 92 -14.25 -8.64 1.95
CA SER A 92 -14.68 -9.66 2.92
C SER A 92 -16.01 -10.34 2.52
N ARG A 93 -16.83 -9.67 1.73
CA ARG A 93 -18.08 -10.21 1.15
C ARG A 93 -17.86 -10.99 -0.16
N GLY A 94 -16.59 -11.12 -0.61
CA GLY A 94 -16.22 -11.89 -1.80
C GLY A 94 -16.22 -11.10 -3.11
N VAL A 95 -16.36 -9.77 -3.07
CA VAL A 95 -16.25 -8.93 -4.28
C VAL A 95 -14.79 -8.88 -4.73
N THR A 96 -14.54 -9.19 -6.00
CA THR A 96 -13.23 -8.98 -6.61
C THR A 96 -13.05 -7.51 -6.94
N ILE A 97 -11.97 -6.89 -6.46
CA ILE A 97 -11.72 -5.46 -6.66
C ILE A 97 -10.43 -5.27 -7.45
N ILE A 98 -10.51 -4.56 -8.55
CA ILE A 98 -9.35 -4.07 -9.30
C ILE A 98 -9.22 -2.57 -9.04
N LEU A 99 -8.15 -2.19 -8.37
CA LEU A 99 -7.86 -0.83 -7.95
C LEU A 99 -6.65 -0.30 -8.68
N THR A 100 -6.73 0.89 -9.28
CA THR A 100 -5.55 1.63 -9.69
C THR A 100 -5.24 2.71 -8.65
N THR A 101 -3.98 2.89 -8.33
CA THR A 101 -3.51 3.95 -7.44
C THR A 101 -2.07 4.33 -7.77
N HIS A 102 -1.71 5.57 -7.51
CA HIS A 102 -0.33 6.03 -7.49
C HIS A 102 0.21 6.15 -6.05
N TYR A 103 -0.62 5.86 -5.05
CA TYR A 103 -0.21 5.76 -3.65
C TYR A 103 0.19 4.32 -3.35
N ILE A 104 1.48 4.04 -3.35
CA ILE A 104 2.01 2.67 -3.18
C ILE A 104 1.62 2.10 -1.82
N GLU A 105 1.54 2.95 -0.79
CA GLU A 105 1.05 2.58 0.54
C GLU A 105 -0.35 1.95 0.52
N GLU A 106 -1.24 2.40 -0.37
CA GLU A 106 -2.58 1.81 -0.51
C GLU A 106 -2.52 0.39 -1.03
N ALA A 107 -1.67 0.13 -2.03
CA ALA A 107 -1.45 -1.20 -2.56
C ALA A 107 -0.83 -2.11 -1.48
N GLU A 108 0.13 -1.60 -0.71
CA GLU A 108 0.77 -2.34 0.39
C GLU A 108 -0.22 -2.75 1.48
N MET A 109 -1.13 -1.84 1.84
CA MET A 109 -2.12 -2.10 2.91
C MET A 109 -3.25 -3.03 2.48
N MET A 110 -3.73 -2.95 1.24
CA MET A 110 -5.02 -3.50 0.85
C MET A 110 -4.95 -4.60 -0.20
N ALA A 111 -3.90 -4.64 -1.02
CA ALA A 111 -3.85 -5.58 -2.13
C ALA A 111 -3.42 -6.97 -1.69
N ASP A 112 -4.08 -8.00 -2.23
CA ASP A 112 -3.61 -9.39 -2.19
C ASP A 112 -2.57 -9.61 -3.30
N ARG A 113 -2.82 -9.01 -4.48
CA ARG A 113 -1.94 -9.07 -5.66
C ARG A 113 -1.62 -7.67 -6.15
N VAL A 114 -0.40 -7.47 -6.60
CA VAL A 114 0.09 -6.18 -7.11
C VAL A 114 0.53 -6.32 -8.55
N GLY A 115 0.07 -5.41 -9.41
CA GLY A 115 0.53 -5.25 -10.79
C GLY A 115 1.30 -3.94 -10.94
N ILE A 116 2.51 -4.00 -11.46
CA ILE A 116 3.34 -2.82 -11.75
C ILE A 116 3.18 -2.45 -13.23
N ILE A 117 2.73 -1.22 -13.48
CA ILE A 117 2.58 -0.68 -14.83
C ILE A 117 3.55 0.48 -15.00
N ASN A 118 4.33 0.47 -16.08
CA ASN A 118 5.20 1.57 -16.46
C ASN A 118 5.11 1.83 -17.97
N ARG A 119 4.96 3.09 -18.36
CA ARG A 119 4.87 3.53 -19.78
C ARG A 119 3.88 2.71 -20.61
N GLY A 120 2.71 2.37 -20.01
CA GLY A 120 1.65 1.60 -20.67
C GLY A 120 1.93 0.10 -20.82
N ARG A 121 2.97 -0.42 -20.17
CA ARG A 121 3.30 -1.86 -20.14
C ARG A 121 3.10 -2.40 -18.73
N LEU A 122 2.46 -3.56 -18.64
CA LEU A 122 2.39 -4.33 -17.41
C LEU A 122 3.71 -5.09 -17.25
N LEU A 123 4.52 -4.67 -16.29
CA LEU A 123 5.88 -5.19 -16.09
C LEU A 123 5.86 -6.48 -15.25
N MET A 124 5.01 -6.53 -14.25
CA MET A 124 4.92 -7.65 -13.31
C MET A 124 3.51 -7.73 -12.72
N VAL A 125 3.06 -8.94 -12.41
CA VAL A 125 1.91 -9.20 -11.53
C VAL A 125 2.27 -10.35 -10.62
N ASP A 126 2.14 -10.15 -9.31
CA ASP A 126 2.45 -11.20 -8.34
C ASP A 126 1.55 -11.05 -7.08
N GLU A 127 1.49 -12.10 -6.26
CA GLU A 127 0.99 -11.98 -4.89
C GLU A 127 1.89 -10.99 -4.14
N LYS A 128 1.28 -10.08 -3.37
CA LYS A 128 2.04 -9.05 -2.65
C LYS A 128 3.13 -9.65 -1.76
N ASP A 129 2.75 -10.63 -0.95
CA ASP A 129 3.68 -11.27 0.00
C ASP A 129 4.81 -12.03 -0.74
N ALA A 130 4.53 -12.66 -1.86
CA ALA A 130 5.54 -13.32 -2.70
C ALA A 130 6.49 -12.28 -3.33
N MET A 131 5.97 -11.15 -3.78
CA MET A 131 6.78 -10.03 -4.30
C MET A 131 7.69 -9.47 -3.21
N MET A 132 7.16 -9.22 -2.01
CA MET A 132 7.91 -8.75 -0.86
C MET A 132 8.99 -9.77 -0.44
N ALA A 133 8.66 -11.06 -0.41
CA ALA A 133 9.62 -12.11 -0.07
C ALA A 133 10.76 -12.22 -1.08
N ARG A 134 10.47 -12.06 -2.38
CA ARG A 134 11.48 -12.20 -3.44
C ARG A 134 12.35 -10.96 -3.61
N LEU A 135 11.77 -9.77 -3.52
CA LEU A 135 12.42 -8.50 -3.87
C LEU A 135 12.76 -7.65 -2.66
N GLY A 136 12.11 -7.90 -1.52
CA GLY A 136 12.33 -7.15 -0.30
C GLY A 136 13.74 -7.36 0.25
N ARG A 137 14.23 -6.36 0.98
CA ARG A 137 15.51 -6.39 1.69
C ARG A 137 15.28 -5.95 3.13
N THR A 138 16.15 -6.39 4.01
CA THR A 138 16.25 -5.83 5.36
C THR A 138 17.41 -4.86 5.39
N GLU A 139 17.16 -3.64 5.80
CA GLU A 139 18.20 -2.67 6.11
C GLU A 139 18.30 -2.53 7.62
N ALA A 140 19.52 -2.42 8.14
CA ALA A 140 19.76 -2.05 9.51
C ALA A 140 20.81 -0.95 9.59
N HIS A 141 20.54 0.05 10.41
CA HIS A 141 21.45 1.11 10.76
C HIS A 141 21.90 0.92 12.21
N ILE A 142 23.19 0.67 12.40
CA ILE A 142 23.77 0.36 13.71
C ILE A 142 24.70 1.51 14.09
N THR A 143 24.36 2.24 15.14
CA THR A 143 25.17 3.33 15.67
C THR A 143 26.24 2.77 16.60
N LEU A 144 27.50 2.96 16.27
CA LEU A 144 28.63 2.49 17.07
C LEU A 144 28.86 3.40 18.29
N ALA A 145 29.30 2.82 19.40
CA ALA A 145 29.66 3.58 20.59
C ALA A 145 30.92 4.44 20.38
N GLU A 146 31.84 3.93 19.57
CA GLU A 146 33.08 4.61 19.20
C GLU A 146 33.31 4.60 17.69
N PRO A 147 33.78 5.71 17.08
CA PRO A 147 34.08 5.74 15.65
C PRO A 147 35.19 4.76 15.27
N ARG A 148 35.06 4.15 14.08
CA ARG A 148 36.06 3.22 13.55
C ARG A 148 36.44 3.61 12.13
N SER A 149 37.69 3.29 11.76
CA SER A 149 38.19 3.49 10.40
C SER A 149 38.16 2.24 9.53
N SER A 150 37.95 1.07 10.15
CA SER A 150 37.85 -0.21 9.43
C SER A 150 37.06 -1.24 10.25
N LEU A 151 36.56 -2.27 9.56
CA LEU A 151 35.87 -3.37 10.17
C LEU A 151 36.75 -4.63 10.23
N PRO A 152 36.71 -5.40 11.33
CA PRO A 152 37.36 -6.70 11.40
C PRO A 152 36.79 -7.67 10.36
N PRO A 153 37.58 -8.67 9.90
CA PRO A 153 37.11 -9.66 8.89
C PRO A 153 35.85 -10.40 9.30
N GLU A 154 35.65 -10.65 10.60
CA GLU A 154 34.46 -11.32 11.15
C GLU A 154 33.19 -10.53 10.94
N ILE A 155 33.29 -9.20 10.86
CA ILE A 155 32.17 -8.30 10.58
C ILE A 155 32.05 -8.06 9.08
N ALA A 156 33.16 -7.92 8.37
CA ALA A 156 33.20 -7.68 6.92
C ALA A 156 32.58 -8.84 6.10
N ARG A 157 32.38 -10.02 6.69
CA ARG A 157 31.66 -11.15 6.05
C ARG A 157 30.16 -10.92 5.90
N PHE A 158 29.58 -10.01 6.68
CA PHE A 158 28.19 -9.62 6.54
C PHE A 158 28.06 -8.53 5.45
N PRO A 159 26.91 -8.37 4.82
CA PRO A 159 26.67 -7.29 3.86
C PRO A 159 26.49 -5.95 4.59
N VAL A 160 27.60 -5.45 5.14
CA VAL A 160 27.68 -4.20 5.90
C VAL A 160 28.67 -3.24 5.29
N GLU A 161 28.34 -1.97 5.35
CA GLU A 161 29.19 -0.87 4.97
C GLU A 161 29.41 0.04 6.19
N LEU A 162 30.67 0.43 6.43
CA LEU A 162 31.01 1.47 7.40
C LEU A 162 30.76 2.82 6.72
N GLU A 163 29.94 3.67 7.32
CA GLU A 163 29.72 5.02 6.80
C GLU A 163 30.98 5.88 6.93
N GLU A 164 31.10 6.90 6.07
CA GLU A 164 32.30 7.76 5.99
C GLU A 164 32.68 8.38 7.33
N SER A 165 31.71 8.66 8.20
CA SER A 165 31.95 9.17 9.56
C SER A 165 32.61 8.16 10.49
N GLY A 166 32.57 6.86 10.15
CA GLY A 166 33.02 5.78 11.03
C GLY A 166 32.13 5.54 12.25
N THR A 167 31.04 6.27 12.39
CA THR A 167 30.14 6.22 13.58
C THR A 167 28.98 5.25 13.44
N SER A 168 28.75 4.74 12.26
CA SER A 168 27.64 3.85 12.00
C SER A 168 27.94 2.82 10.92
N LEU A 169 27.24 1.68 11.03
CA LEU A 169 27.22 0.60 10.04
C LEU A 169 25.86 0.56 9.38
N ARG A 170 25.86 0.41 8.07
CA ARG A 170 24.68 0.12 7.30
C ARG A 170 24.73 -1.33 6.82
N TYR A 171 23.80 -2.14 7.31
CA TYR A 171 23.55 -3.48 6.81
C TYR A 171 22.49 -3.41 5.73
N ARG A 172 22.68 -4.13 4.62
CA ARG A 172 21.67 -4.29 3.58
C ARG A 172 21.70 -5.74 3.07
N GLY A 173 20.73 -6.54 3.49
CA GLY A 173 20.69 -7.96 3.16
C GLY A 173 19.32 -8.59 3.33
N GLY A 174 19.30 -9.92 3.33
CA GLY A 174 18.05 -10.68 3.40
C GLY A 174 17.34 -10.77 2.05
N ASP A 175 16.21 -11.46 2.08
CA ASP A 175 15.40 -11.80 0.91
C ASP A 175 13.90 -11.55 1.16
N GLY A 176 13.55 -10.66 2.10
CA GLY A 176 12.16 -10.37 2.46
C GLY A 176 11.42 -11.46 3.22
N THR A 177 12.01 -12.65 3.42
CA THR A 177 11.39 -13.78 4.16
C THR A 177 11.65 -13.74 5.66
N GLY A 178 12.26 -12.66 6.16
CA GLY A 178 12.70 -12.53 7.56
C GLY A 178 14.12 -13.01 7.81
N LYS A 179 14.81 -13.58 6.80
CA LYS A 179 16.21 -13.98 6.89
C LYS A 179 17.13 -12.82 7.27
N GLY A 180 16.85 -11.62 6.76
CA GLY A 180 17.59 -10.43 7.09
C GLY A 180 17.56 -10.09 8.58
N LYS A 181 16.42 -10.28 9.26
CA LYS A 181 16.33 -10.09 10.72
C LYS A 181 17.26 -11.07 11.48
N THR A 182 17.32 -12.32 11.02
CA THR A 182 18.22 -13.32 11.60
C THR A 182 19.68 -12.95 11.36
N GLU A 183 20.02 -12.49 10.15
CA GLU A 183 21.37 -12.03 9.80
C GLU A 183 21.78 -10.80 10.62
N VAL A 184 20.87 -9.84 10.84
CA VAL A 184 21.12 -8.68 11.73
C VAL A 184 21.37 -9.14 13.17
N ALA A 185 20.59 -10.10 13.67
CA ALA A 185 20.81 -10.66 15.01
C ALA A 185 22.17 -11.38 15.12
N ASP A 186 22.61 -12.06 14.07
CA ASP A 186 23.94 -12.70 14.06
C ASP A 186 25.07 -11.68 13.90
N LEU A 187 24.84 -10.60 13.11
CA LEU A 187 25.75 -9.46 13.03
C LEU A 187 25.95 -8.80 14.40
N THR A 188 24.87 -8.56 15.16
CA THR A 188 24.99 -7.95 16.50
C THR A 188 25.77 -8.81 17.47
N LYS A 189 25.57 -10.15 17.45
CA LYS A 189 26.39 -11.08 18.23
C LYS A 189 27.87 -11.01 17.83
N ALA A 190 28.15 -10.93 16.52
CA ALA A 190 29.50 -10.82 16.01
C ALA A 190 30.17 -9.50 16.42
N LEU A 191 29.44 -8.39 16.42
CA LEU A 191 29.94 -7.09 16.90
C LEU A 191 30.36 -7.17 18.36
N ILE A 192 29.51 -7.72 19.22
CA ILE A 192 29.83 -7.89 20.65
C ILE A 192 31.01 -8.81 20.82
N ALA A 193 31.11 -9.92 20.10
CA ALA A 193 32.23 -10.85 20.16
C ALA A 193 33.55 -10.22 19.68
N ALA A 194 33.48 -9.28 18.75
CA ALA A 194 34.65 -8.50 18.27
C ALA A 194 35.02 -7.29 19.17
N GLY A 195 34.31 -7.11 20.30
CA GLY A 195 34.53 -5.95 21.18
C GLY A 195 34.08 -4.64 20.55
N ILE A 196 33.09 -4.66 19.71
CA ILE A 196 32.51 -3.49 19.08
C ILE A 196 31.16 -3.19 19.73
N ASP A 197 31.16 -2.18 20.60
CA ASP A 197 29.94 -1.75 21.25
C ASP A 197 29.12 -0.82 20.34
N TYR A 198 27.79 -0.87 20.47
CA TYR A 198 26.87 -0.04 19.75
C TYR A 198 25.81 0.57 20.71
N THR A 199 25.31 1.75 20.36
CA THR A 199 24.36 2.52 21.18
C THR A 199 22.93 2.44 20.64
N GLY A 200 22.75 2.03 19.39
CA GLY A 200 21.43 1.92 18.77
C GLY A 200 21.42 1.00 17.56
N ILE A 201 20.28 0.39 17.34
CA ILE A 201 19.97 -0.37 16.11
C ILE A 201 18.58 0.04 15.65
N ASP A 202 18.50 0.48 14.40
CA ASP A 202 17.25 0.69 13.71
C ASP A 202 17.16 -0.28 12.53
N THR A 203 16.06 -1.03 12.44
CA THR A 203 15.86 -2.02 11.38
C THR A 203 14.62 -1.68 10.59
N ARG A 204 14.75 -1.71 9.25
CA ARG A 204 13.68 -1.47 8.32
C ARG A 204 13.61 -2.60 7.30
N GLU A 205 12.41 -3.06 7.01
CA GLU A 205 12.14 -3.90 5.83
C GLU A 205 11.76 -3.02 4.65
N SER A 206 12.12 -3.44 3.44
CA SER A 206 11.70 -2.73 2.23
C SER A 206 10.19 -2.63 2.16
N SER A 207 9.70 -1.47 1.78
CA SER A 207 8.32 -1.24 1.38
C SER A 207 8.10 -1.64 -0.09
N LEU A 208 6.85 -1.72 -0.52
CA LEU A 208 6.55 -1.84 -1.96
C LEU A 208 7.10 -0.67 -2.76
N GLU A 209 7.22 0.52 -2.15
CA GLU A 209 7.82 1.69 -2.77
C GLU A 209 9.31 1.48 -3.06
N ASP A 210 10.07 0.94 -2.11
CA ASP A 210 11.48 0.63 -2.30
C ASP A 210 11.69 -0.40 -3.42
N ILE A 211 10.82 -1.41 -3.48
CA ILE A 211 10.82 -2.43 -4.54
C ILE A 211 10.50 -1.78 -5.89
N PHE A 212 9.50 -0.93 -5.95
CA PHE A 212 9.08 -0.24 -7.17
C PHE A 212 10.20 0.65 -7.73
N VAL A 213 10.85 1.45 -6.87
CA VAL A 213 11.96 2.33 -7.26
C VAL A 213 13.14 1.51 -7.78
N THR A 214 13.50 0.42 -7.10
CA THR A 214 14.59 -0.48 -7.51
C THR A 214 14.29 -1.10 -8.88
N PHE A 215 13.08 -1.60 -9.07
CA PHE A 215 12.65 -2.25 -10.30
C PHE A 215 12.65 -1.29 -11.51
N LEU A 216 12.22 -0.05 -11.31
CA LEU A 216 12.26 0.97 -12.37
C LEU A 216 13.69 1.44 -12.67
N GLY A 217 14.58 1.45 -11.68
CA GLY A 217 15.99 1.81 -11.84
C GLY A 217 16.75 0.80 -12.69
N GLU A 218 16.47 -0.48 -12.52
CA GLU A 218 17.06 -1.57 -13.30
C GLU A 218 16.61 -1.55 -14.77
N GLU A 219 15.34 -1.23 -15.04
CA GLU A 219 14.84 -1.08 -16.42
C GLU A 219 15.32 0.20 -17.10
N GLY A 220 15.56 1.27 -16.35
CA GLY A 220 16.06 2.55 -16.88
C GLY A 220 17.53 2.51 -17.30
N GLY A 221 18.30 1.54 -16.82
CA GLY A 221 19.71 1.32 -17.18
C GLY A 221 19.93 0.43 -18.41
N ALA A 222 18.86 -0.15 -18.99
CA ALA A 222 18.92 -1.07 -20.13
C ALA A 222 18.46 -0.45 -21.47
N ALA A 223 18.37 0.89 -21.56
CA ALA A 223 17.94 1.62 -22.77
C ALA A 223 19.05 2.51 -23.31
#